data_2f6e27c371e0b324ffc7b84dc16a7d27
#
_entry.id   2f6e27c371e0b324ffc7b84dc16a7d27
#
_cell.length_a   1.000
_cell.length_b   1.000
_cell.length_c   1.000
_cell.angle_alpha   90.00
_cell.angle_beta   90.00
_cell.angle_gamma   90.00
#
_symmetry.space_group_name_H-M   'P 1'
#
loop_
_entity.id
_entity.type
_entity.pdbx_description
1 polymer ?
#
loop_
_entity_poly.entity_id
_entity_poly.type
_entity_poly.pdbx_seq_one_letter_code
_entity_poly.pdbx_strand_id
1 'polypeptide(L)'
;NEVTNLFEDADLNHYYDDEVTYLSRSDWKNTWPKTYSGIKASDEMIEDLENNYTAVDAGTEEPITYGEDNGIALVSLREADFDDPKWDELLNQMTLNEQIELVSNGMEQTAPVMSIGFTGTNDSDGPGGLTGRKYLTDPKDDGSVTDTLAVGYNSSVVIASTWNSAMAYQRGASVGEDGLWTSTEGWWGPGANTHRTPYSGRNFEYYSEDAFLGGTIGANDVSRALSKGLRSYFKHFAANDQESQRHGLSTFANEQALREIYFKQFQKVVQEGKTVSLMESFNRIGCTWAG
;
A
#
# COMPACT_ATOMS: atom_id res chain seq x y z
N ASN A 1 7.14 13.98 28.89
CA ASN A 1 6.24 13.17 28.07
C ASN A 1 6.62 11.72 28.32
N GLU A 2 5.66 10.94 28.78
CA GLU A 2 5.81 9.50 28.91
C GLU A 2 5.87 8.89 27.52
N VAL A 3 6.84 8.03 27.26
CA VAL A 3 6.96 7.32 26.00
C VAL A 3 6.03 6.10 26.08
N THR A 4 5.05 6.04 25.21
CA THR A 4 4.08 4.96 25.17
C THR A 4 4.41 4.02 24.00
N ASN A 5 4.39 2.71 24.21
CA ASN A 5 4.44 1.72 23.16
C ASN A 5 3.07 1.73 22.43
N LEU A 6 3.07 2.08 21.15
CA LEU A 6 1.85 2.13 20.34
C LEU A 6 1.53 0.80 19.64
N PHE A 7 2.43 -0.19 19.75
CA PHE A 7 2.32 -1.51 19.13
C PHE A 7 2.55 -2.62 20.15
N GLU A 8 2.05 -2.43 21.37
CA GLU A 8 2.21 -3.41 22.45
C GLU A 8 1.58 -4.75 22.09
N ASP A 9 0.38 -4.73 21.52
CA ASP A 9 -0.38 -5.89 21.02
C ASP A 9 0.25 -6.58 19.80
N ALA A 10 1.20 -5.94 19.14
CA ALA A 10 2.00 -6.55 18.09
C ALA A 10 3.25 -7.26 18.58
N ASP A 11 3.57 -7.17 19.87
CA ASP A 11 4.69 -7.86 20.50
C ASP A 11 4.23 -9.19 21.09
N LEU A 12 4.91 -10.29 20.76
CA LEU A 12 4.60 -11.61 21.35
C LEU A 12 4.70 -11.61 22.87
N ASN A 13 5.55 -10.76 23.46
CA ASN A 13 5.68 -10.67 24.91
C ASN A 13 4.44 -10.09 25.60
N HIS A 14 3.56 -9.42 24.86
CA HIS A 14 2.24 -9.04 25.35
C HIS A 14 1.41 -10.27 25.76
N TYR A 15 1.52 -11.36 25.00
CA TYR A 15 0.75 -12.60 25.19
C TYR A 15 1.48 -13.66 26.02
N TYR A 16 2.78 -13.49 26.33
CA TYR A 16 3.62 -14.54 26.92
C TYR A 16 4.48 -14.04 28.10
N ASP A 17 4.07 -12.98 28.77
CA ASP A 17 4.70 -12.47 30.01
C ASP A 17 6.23 -12.31 29.91
N ASP A 18 6.74 -11.72 28.84
CA ASP A 18 8.18 -11.54 28.58
C ASP A 18 9.01 -12.85 28.42
N GLU A 19 8.37 -13.96 28.15
CA GLU A 19 9.06 -15.24 27.94
C GLU A 19 9.69 -15.39 26.55
N VAL A 20 9.31 -14.54 25.60
CA VAL A 20 9.81 -14.58 24.22
C VAL A 20 11.12 -13.83 24.09
N THR A 21 12.19 -14.55 23.77
CA THR A 21 13.51 -13.94 23.51
C THR A 21 13.67 -13.63 22.04
N TYR A 22 13.73 -12.34 21.69
CA TYR A 22 14.02 -11.89 20.35
C TYR A 22 15.50 -12.04 19.99
N LEU A 23 15.77 -12.22 18.69
CA LEU A 23 17.11 -12.21 18.16
C LEU A 23 17.80 -10.87 18.49
N SER A 24 18.97 -10.92 19.08
CA SER A 24 19.72 -9.72 19.48
C SER A 24 21.18 -9.83 19.11
N ARG A 25 21.77 -8.69 18.77
CA ARG A 25 23.21 -8.56 18.58
C ARG A 25 24.00 -8.49 19.89
N SER A 26 23.33 -8.40 21.02
CA SER A 26 23.97 -8.18 22.31
C SER A 26 25.00 -9.27 22.67
N ASP A 27 24.74 -10.51 22.28
CA ASP A 27 25.68 -11.62 22.54
C ASP A 27 25.95 -12.56 21.37
N TRP A 28 25.21 -12.45 20.27
CA TRP A 28 25.35 -13.24 19.03
C TRP A 28 25.23 -14.77 19.19
N LYS A 29 24.91 -15.28 20.35
CA LYS A 29 24.95 -16.71 20.66
C LYS A 29 23.67 -17.23 21.32
N ASN A 30 23.17 -16.51 22.31
CA ASN A 30 22.12 -17.04 23.17
C ASN A 30 20.71 -16.71 22.70
N THR A 31 20.58 -15.74 21.80
CA THR A 31 19.28 -15.32 21.23
C THR A 31 18.92 -16.04 19.94
N TRP A 32 19.81 -16.90 19.41
CA TRP A 32 19.48 -17.71 18.25
C TRP A 32 18.51 -18.83 18.63
N PRO A 33 17.43 -19.06 17.83
CA PRO A 33 16.48 -20.13 18.11
C PRO A 33 17.19 -21.47 18.03
N LYS A 34 17.00 -22.30 19.06
CA LYS A 34 17.56 -23.66 19.14
C LYS A 34 16.67 -24.71 18.51
N THR A 35 15.41 -24.39 18.31
CA THR A 35 14.40 -25.24 17.68
C THR A 35 13.52 -24.39 16.78
N TYR A 36 12.96 -25.03 15.76
CA TYR A 36 11.94 -24.41 14.89
C TYR A 36 10.50 -24.83 15.29
N SER A 37 10.34 -25.42 16.48
CA SER A 37 9.01 -25.69 17.02
C SER A 37 8.32 -24.36 17.33
N GLY A 38 7.20 -24.11 16.68
CA GLY A 38 6.46 -22.86 16.82
C GLY A 38 5.90 -22.66 18.24
N ILE A 39 5.75 -21.43 18.63
CA ILE A 39 4.94 -21.02 19.76
C ILE A 39 3.48 -21.32 19.39
N LYS A 40 2.72 -21.90 20.30
CA LYS A 40 1.27 -22.07 20.14
C LYS A 40 0.58 -20.76 20.54
N ALA A 41 -0.44 -20.37 19.79
CA ALA A 41 -1.25 -19.23 20.19
C ALA A 41 -1.86 -19.47 21.59
N SER A 42 -1.81 -18.44 22.44
CA SER A 42 -2.51 -18.42 23.73
C SER A 42 -4.03 -18.31 23.50
N ASP A 43 -4.82 -18.62 24.55
CA ASP A 43 -6.28 -18.47 24.47
C ASP A 43 -6.66 -17.00 24.23
N GLU A 44 -5.94 -16.04 24.83
CA GLU A 44 -6.12 -14.59 24.63
C GLU A 44 -5.82 -14.20 23.18
N MET A 45 -4.69 -14.64 22.62
CA MET A 45 -4.36 -14.40 21.21
C MET A 45 -5.43 -14.98 20.26
N ILE A 46 -6.00 -16.15 20.59
CA ILE A 46 -7.06 -16.76 19.79
C ILE A 46 -8.33 -15.91 19.86
N GLU A 47 -8.67 -15.39 21.04
CA GLU A 47 -9.83 -14.50 21.22
C GLU A 47 -9.66 -13.20 20.40
N ASP A 48 -8.47 -12.59 20.42
CA ASP A 48 -8.16 -11.39 19.65
C ASP A 48 -8.15 -11.64 18.13
N LEU A 49 -7.83 -12.87 17.71
CA LEU A 49 -7.86 -13.25 16.29
C LEU A 49 -9.26 -13.60 15.80
N GLU A 50 -10.21 -13.85 16.71
CA GLU A 50 -11.60 -14.06 16.33
C GLU A 50 -12.21 -12.78 15.77
N ASN A 51 -12.82 -12.90 14.60
CA ASN A 51 -13.44 -11.75 13.94
C ASN A 51 -14.81 -11.43 14.60
N ASN A 52 -14.75 -10.72 15.71
CA ASN A 52 -15.92 -10.25 16.45
C ASN A 52 -16.51 -8.98 15.81
N TYR A 53 -16.79 -9.03 14.49
CA TYR A 53 -17.47 -7.91 13.85
C TYR A 53 -18.85 -7.72 14.46
N THR A 54 -18.99 -6.65 15.22
CA THR A 54 -20.29 -6.15 15.63
C THR A 54 -20.72 -5.08 14.63
N ALA A 55 -21.81 -5.33 13.92
CA ALA A 55 -22.36 -4.30 13.05
C ALA A 55 -22.62 -3.03 13.87
N VAL A 56 -22.01 -1.93 13.45
CA VAL A 56 -22.30 -0.63 14.03
C VAL A 56 -23.77 -0.33 13.72
N ASP A 57 -24.57 -0.10 14.76
CA ASP A 57 -25.92 0.43 14.56
C ASP A 57 -25.77 1.80 13.89
N ALA A 58 -26.29 1.93 12.68
CA ALA A 58 -26.22 3.20 11.93
C ALA A 58 -26.88 4.39 12.70
N GLY A 59 -27.56 4.09 13.80
CA GLY A 59 -28.12 5.11 14.69
C GLY A 59 -29.14 5.99 14.00
N THR A 60 -29.38 7.16 14.60
CA THR A 60 -30.16 8.26 14.01
C THR A 60 -29.22 9.25 13.35
N GLU A 61 -28.44 8.80 12.35
CA GLU A 61 -27.59 9.72 11.60
C GLU A 61 -28.47 10.71 10.81
N GLU A 62 -27.98 11.94 10.68
CA GLU A 62 -28.62 12.94 9.84
C GLU A 62 -28.72 12.40 8.40
N PRO A 63 -29.82 12.65 7.69
CA PRO A 63 -29.97 12.19 6.32
C PRO A 63 -28.84 12.70 5.44
N ILE A 64 -28.19 11.79 4.70
CA ILE A 64 -27.15 12.15 3.74
C ILE A 64 -27.77 13.04 2.65
N THR A 65 -27.20 14.21 2.44
CA THR A 65 -27.56 15.10 1.34
C THR A 65 -26.84 14.67 0.07
N TYR A 66 -27.53 14.69 -1.06
CA TYR A 66 -26.96 14.35 -2.36
C TYR A 66 -27.69 15.05 -3.51
N GLY A 67 -26.98 15.27 -4.62
CA GLY A 67 -27.56 15.80 -5.84
C GLY A 67 -27.86 17.31 -5.80
N GLU A 68 -27.19 18.06 -4.91
CA GLU A 68 -27.27 19.52 -4.90
C GLU A 68 -26.55 20.14 -6.12
N ASP A 69 -26.97 21.30 -6.54
CA ASP A 69 -26.33 22.08 -7.61
C ASP A 69 -25.46 23.21 -7.03
N ASN A 70 -24.31 22.83 -6.45
CA ASN A 70 -23.38 23.76 -5.84
C ASN A 70 -22.34 24.33 -6.84
N GLY A 71 -22.27 23.75 -8.04
CA GLY A 71 -21.39 24.22 -9.11
C GLY A 71 -19.88 24.06 -8.82
N ILE A 72 -19.51 23.17 -7.90
CA ILE A 72 -18.13 22.93 -7.48
C ILE A 72 -17.52 21.82 -8.31
N ALA A 73 -16.37 22.08 -8.94
CA ALA A 73 -15.57 21.06 -9.60
C ALA A 73 -14.44 20.59 -8.66
N LEU A 74 -14.18 19.29 -8.58
CA LEU A 74 -13.14 18.71 -7.73
C LEU A 74 -11.77 19.40 -7.93
N VAL A 75 -11.42 19.73 -9.16
CA VAL A 75 -10.16 20.40 -9.49
C VAL A 75 -10.00 21.78 -8.83
N SER A 76 -11.10 22.45 -8.49
CA SER A 76 -11.05 23.75 -7.81
C SER A 76 -10.63 23.67 -6.35
N LEU A 77 -10.68 22.47 -5.74
CA LEU A 77 -10.28 22.22 -4.36
C LEU A 77 -8.87 21.65 -4.22
N ARG A 78 -8.07 21.66 -5.29
CA ARG A 78 -6.71 21.05 -5.30
C ARG A 78 -5.80 21.54 -4.17
N GLU A 79 -5.89 22.82 -3.81
CA GLU A 79 -5.07 23.45 -2.78
C GLU A 79 -5.88 23.78 -1.50
N ALA A 80 -7.11 23.27 -1.41
CA ALA A 80 -7.96 23.50 -0.24
C ALA A 80 -7.44 22.68 0.95
N ASP A 81 -7.55 23.25 2.14
CA ASP A 81 -7.27 22.55 3.38
C ASP A 81 -8.26 21.39 3.56
N PHE A 82 -7.84 20.34 4.29
CA PHE A 82 -8.69 19.16 4.53
C PHE A 82 -10.01 19.54 5.21
N ASP A 83 -10.00 20.54 6.09
CA ASP A 83 -11.16 21.02 6.84
C ASP A 83 -11.94 22.15 6.10
N ASP A 84 -11.65 22.42 4.83
CA ASP A 84 -12.40 23.42 4.07
C ASP A 84 -13.86 22.96 3.90
N PRO A 85 -14.87 23.78 4.34
CA PRO A 85 -16.27 23.40 4.27
C PRO A 85 -16.79 23.15 2.84
N LYS A 86 -16.07 23.60 1.82
CA LYS A 86 -16.41 23.28 0.43
C LYS A 86 -16.30 21.80 0.08
N TRP A 87 -15.60 21.01 0.89
CA TRP A 87 -15.60 19.56 0.72
C TRP A 87 -17.00 18.98 0.97
N ASP A 88 -17.69 19.43 2.01
CA ASP A 88 -19.05 19.01 2.29
C ASP A 88 -20.03 19.46 1.17
N GLU A 89 -19.89 20.68 0.68
CA GLU A 89 -20.67 21.18 -0.44
C GLU A 89 -20.44 20.35 -1.71
N LEU A 90 -19.18 19.96 -1.99
CA LEU A 90 -18.83 19.09 -3.13
C LEU A 90 -19.41 17.69 -2.95
N LEU A 91 -19.31 17.11 -1.75
CA LEU A 91 -19.86 15.77 -1.47
C LEU A 91 -21.40 15.77 -1.61
N ASN A 92 -22.08 16.81 -1.12
CA ASN A 92 -23.53 16.97 -1.27
C ASN A 92 -23.97 17.11 -2.73
N GLN A 93 -23.08 17.55 -3.62
CA GLN A 93 -23.35 17.66 -5.07
C GLN A 93 -23.35 16.28 -5.76
N MET A 94 -22.63 15.29 -5.22
CA MET A 94 -22.61 13.95 -5.80
C MET A 94 -24.00 13.32 -5.75
N THR A 95 -24.40 12.67 -6.83
CA THR A 95 -25.66 11.90 -6.85
C THR A 95 -25.51 10.62 -6.05
N LEU A 96 -26.61 10.09 -5.52
CA LEU A 96 -26.61 8.82 -4.79
C LEU A 96 -26.03 7.67 -5.64
N ASN A 97 -26.34 7.64 -6.94
CA ASN A 97 -25.80 6.62 -7.82
C ASN A 97 -24.28 6.75 -7.98
N GLU A 98 -23.74 7.95 -8.09
CA GLU A 98 -22.30 8.15 -8.16
C GLU A 98 -21.58 7.74 -6.87
N GLN A 99 -22.19 8.01 -5.71
CA GLN A 99 -21.66 7.56 -4.42
C GLN A 99 -21.63 6.02 -4.35
N ILE A 100 -22.72 5.36 -4.77
CA ILE A 100 -22.79 3.89 -4.83
C ILE A 100 -21.74 3.33 -5.80
N GLU A 101 -21.64 3.87 -7.01
CA GLU A 101 -20.64 3.45 -8.00
C GLU A 101 -19.21 3.63 -7.49
N LEU A 102 -18.92 4.75 -6.82
CA LEU A 102 -17.59 5.04 -6.29
C LEU A 102 -17.14 3.99 -5.25
N VAL A 103 -18.03 3.53 -4.37
CA VAL A 103 -17.69 2.56 -3.33
C VAL A 103 -17.84 1.10 -3.78
N SER A 104 -18.60 0.82 -4.83
CA SER A 104 -18.87 -0.56 -5.29
C SER A 104 -18.12 -0.97 -6.56
N ASN A 105 -17.68 -0.02 -7.38
CA ASN A 105 -17.05 -0.27 -8.67
C ASN A 105 -15.57 0.15 -8.67
N GLY A 106 -14.78 -0.54 -7.87
CA GLY A 106 -13.35 -0.29 -7.66
C GLY A 106 -12.44 -1.27 -8.40
N MET A 107 -11.48 -1.83 -7.69
CA MET A 107 -10.35 -2.65 -8.12
C MET A 107 -9.32 -1.84 -8.94
N GLU A 108 -9.11 -2.14 -10.21
CA GLU A 108 -8.12 -1.49 -11.07
C GLU A 108 -8.61 -0.15 -11.64
N GLN A 109 -9.48 0.54 -10.93
CA GLN A 109 -10.04 1.84 -11.35
C GLN A 109 -10.63 2.60 -10.17
N THR A 110 -10.80 3.92 -10.35
CA THR A 110 -11.73 4.73 -9.56
C THR A 110 -12.86 5.16 -10.48
N ALA A 111 -14.10 4.86 -10.11
CA ALA A 111 -15.26 5.18 -10.93
C ALA A 111 -15.38 6.70 -11.18
N PRO A 112 -15.86 7.14 -12.36
CA PRO A 112 -16.07 8.53 -12.64
C PRO A 112 -17.21 9.12 -11.78
N VAL A 113 -17.06 10.38 -11.38
CA VAL A 113 -18.07 11.16 -10.65
C VAL A 113 -18.29 12.46 -11.43
N MET A 114 -19.21 12.39 -12.38
CA MET A 114 -19.38 13.47 -13.36
C MET A 114 -19.97 14.74 -12.78
N SER A 115 -20.79 14.63 -11.72
CA SER A 115 -21.37 15.78 -11.02
C SER A 115 -20.31 16.74 -10.45
N ILE A 116 -19.13 16.23 -10.12
CA ILE A 116 -17.99 17.04 -9.62
C ILE A 116 -16.86 17.19 -10.64
N GLY A 117 -17.08 16.77 -11.88
CA GLY A 117 -16.10 16.87 -12.97
C GLY A 117 -14.94 15.89 -12.86
N PHE A 118 -15.10 14.76 -12.14
CA PHE A 118 -14.11 13.70 -12.05
C PHE A 118 -14.38 12.59 -13.08
N THR A 119 -13.45 12.37 -13.99
CA THR A 119 -13.60 11.44 -15.12
C THR A 119 -13.22 9.99 -14.78
N GLY A 120 -12.83 9.72 -13.54
CA GLY A 120 -12.31 8.43 -13.12
C GLY A 120 -10.81 8.27 -13.39
N THR A 121 -10.25 7.17 -12.91
CA THR A 121 -8.85 6.78 -13.17
C THR A 121 -8.75 5.29 -13.43
N ASN A 122 -7.71 4.89 -14.15
CA ASN A 122 -7.33 3.51 -14.37
C ASN A 122 -6.06 3.18 -13.60
N ASP A 123 -6.03 2.00 -13.01
CA ASP A 123 -4.88 1.49 -12.30
C ASP A 123 -4.37 0.21 -12.99
N SER A 124 -3.10 -0.10 -12.80
CA SER A 124 -2.49 -1.32 -13.32
C SER A 124 -1.55 -1.94 -12.31
N ASP A 125 -1.65 -3.25 -12.13
CA ASP A 125 -0.67 -3.99 -11.34
C ASP A 125 0.66 -4.09 -12.08
N GLY A 126 1.71 -4.40 -11.34
CA GLY A 126 3.01 -4.77 -11.86
C GLY A 126 4.19 -4.09 -11.18
N PRO A 127 4.91 -4.81 -10.29
CA PRO A 127 6.08 -4.27 -9.61
C PRO A 127 7.27 -4.00 -10.55
N GLY A 128 7.30 -4.65 -11.70
CA GLY A 128 8.30 -4.47 -12.75
C GLY A 128 7.82 -3.66 -13.96
N GLY A 129 6.76 -2.87 -13.82
CA GLY A 129 6.12 -2.11 -14.89
C GLY A 129 4.62 -2.39 -14.94
N LEU A 130 3.89 -1.71 -15.80
CA LEU A 130 2.44 -1.84 -15.91
C LEU A 130 2.09 -3.15 -16.63
N THR A 131 1.33 -4.03 -15.98
CA THR A 131 0.98 -5.36 -16.48
C THR A 131 -0.52 -5.62 -16.58
N GLY A 132 -1.35 -4.67 -16.16
CA GLY A 132 -2.81 -4.73 -16.26
C GLY A 132 -3.26 -4.85 -17.71
N ARG A 133 -3.98 -5.91 -18.05
CA ARG A 133 -4.36 -6.19 -19.44
C ARG A 133 -5.53 -5.36 -19.93
N LYS A 134 -6.40 -4.95 -19.03
CA LYS A 134 -7.67 -4.30 -19.39
C LYS A 134 -7.48 -2.96 -20.09
N TYR A 135 -6.40 -2.26 -19.78
CA TYR A 135 -6.13 -0.90 -20.23
C TYR A 135 -4.98 -0.79 -21.24
N LEU A 136 -4.36 -1.93 -21.57
CA LEU A 136 -3.27 -1.99 -22.56
C LEU A 136 -3.77 -2.33 -23.98
N THR A 137 -5.07 -2.53 -24.13
CA THR A 137 -5.69 -2.85 -25.43
C THR A 137 -6.65 -1.75 -25.81
N ASP A 138 -6.36 -1.04 -26.90
CA ASP A 138 -7.27 -0.08 -27.50
C ASP A 138 -7.93 -0.74 -28.73
N PRO A 139 -9.24 -1.04 -28.69
CA PRO A 139 -9.94 -1.54 -29.86
C PRO A 139 -10.06 -0.40 -30.89
N LYS A 140 -9.48 -0.62 -32.07
CA LYS A 140 -9.69 0.29 -33.20
C LYS A 140 -11.12 0.20 -33.72
N ASP A 141 -11.56 1.26 -34.40
CA ASP A 141 -12.88 1.33 -35.04
C ASP A 141 -13.15 0.20 -36.04
N ASP A 142 -12.12 -0.47 -36.54
CA ASP A 142 -12.20 -1.63 -37.45
C ASP A 142 -12.29 -2.98 -36.73
N GLY A 143 -12.35 -2.97 -35.39
CA GLY A 143 -12.39 -4.17 -34.55
C GLY A 143 -11.04 -4.86 -34.34
N SER A 144 -9.95 -4.32 -34.91
CA SER A 144 -8.60 -4.77 -34.57
C SER A 144 -8.17 -4.21 -33.24
N VAL A 145 -7.42 -4.99 -32.47
CA VAL A 145 -6.85 -4.57 -31.21
C VAL A 145 -5.42 -4.10 -31.42
N THR A 146 -5.13 -2.85 -31.08
CA THR A 146 -3.73 -2.42 -30.96
C THR A 146 -3.29 -2.72 -29.56
N ASP A 147 -2.39 -3.68 -29.41
CA ASP A 147 -1.72 -3.90 -28.12
C ASP A 147 -0.84 -2.69 -27.82
N THR A 148 -1.30 -1.82 -26.95
CA THR A 148 -0.45 -0.80 -26.35
C THR A 148 0.35 -1.50 -25.28
N LEU A 149 1.53 -2.00 -25.62
CA LEU A 149 2.36 -2.76 -24.71
C LEU A 149 3.18 -1.82 -23.85
N ALA A 150 2.96 -1.87 -22.55
CA ALA A 150 3.93 -1.35 -21.59
C ALA A 150 5.16 -2.27 -21.54
N VAL A 151 6.31 -1.71 -21.22
CA VAL A 151 7.57 -2.44 -21.17
C VAL A 151 7.76 -3.10 -19.80
N GLY A 152 8.27 -4.34 -19.79
CA GLY A 152 8.77 -4.97 -18.57
C GLY A 152 10.15 -4.42 -18.19
N TYR A 153 10.26 -3.92 -16.96
CA TYR A 153 11.50 -3.41 -16.40
C TYR A 153 12.11 -4.41 -15.41
N ASN A 154 13.37 -4.19 -15.07
CA ASN A 154 14.03 -4.96 -14.02
C ASN A 154 13.25 -4.88 -12.70
N SER A 155 13.21 -6.00 -11.97
CA SER A 155 12.54 -6.07 -10.69
C SER A 155 13.20 -5.16 -9.64
N SER A 156 12.46 -4.86 -8.57
CA SER A 156 12.91 -3.94 -7.53
C SER A 156 14.22 -4.40 -6.87
N VAL A 157 14.39 -5.71 -6.62
CA VAL A 157 15.62 -6.26 -6.06
C VAL A 157 16.83 -6.03 -6.97
N VAL A 158 16.67 -6.15 -8.29
CA VAL A 158 17.75 -5.92 -9.25
C VAL A 158 18.15 -4.46 -9.26
N ILE A 159 17.19 -3.53 -9.27
CA ILE A 159 17.47 -2.08 -9.20
C ILE A 159 18.16 -1.73 -7.88
N ALA A 160 17.68 -2.24 -6.74
CA ALA A 160 18.31 -1.98 -5.45
C ALA A 160 19.75 -2.53 -5.36
N SER A 161 20.01 -3.69 -5.98
CA SER A 161 21.35 -4.29 -6.03
C SER A 161 22.39 -3.44 -6.77
N THR A 162 21.96 -2.45 -7.55
CA THR A 162 22.88 -1.49 -8.18
C THR A 162 23.40 -0.44 -7.21
N TRP A 163 22.77 -0.23 -6.07
CA TRP A 163 23.03 0.86 -5.12
C TRP A 163 22.99 2.24 -5.77
N ASN A 164 22.31 2.37 -6.89
CA ASN A 164 22.29 3.57 -7.71
C ASN A 164 20.88 4.18 -7.80
N SER A 165 20.62 5.21 -7.02
CA SER A 165 19.34 5.92 -7.00
C SER A 165 19.01 6.57 -8.34
N ALA A 166 20.01 6.95 -9.16
CA ALA A 166 19.76 7.52 -10.48
C ALA A 166 19.17 6.48 -11.46
N MET A 167 19.50 5.20 -11.31
CA MET A 167 18.87 4.13 -12.10
C MET A 167 17.42 3.92 -11.68
N ALA A 168 17.13 3.94 -10.38
CA ALA A 168 15.76 3.87 -9.89
C ALA A 168 14.93 5.06 -10.40
N TYR A 169 15.49 6.26 -10.31
CA TYR A 169 14.87 7.48 -10.86
C TYR A 169 14.58 7.35 -12.36
N GLN A 170 15.51 6.77 -13.14
CA GLN A 170 15.30 6.53 -14.57
C GLN A 170 14.21 5.49 -14.82
N ARG A 171 14.16 4.39 -14.01
CA ARG A 171 13.08 3.41 -14.11
C ARG A 171 11.72 4.04 -13.83
N GLY A 172 11.61 4.81 -12.77
CA GLY A 172 10.38 5.54 -12.44
C GLY A 172 9.94 6.49 -13.57
N ALA A 173 10.89 7.16 -14.23
CA ALA A 173 10.60 7.98 -15.40
C ALA A 173 9.98 7.15 -16.54
N SER A 174 10.56 5.99 -16.82
CA SER A 174 10.11 5.13 -17.91
C SER A 174 8.75 4.52 -17.64
N VAL A 175 8.53 4.01 -16.42
CA VAL A 175 7.19 3.51 -16.01
C VAL A 175 6.14 4.63 -16.05
N GLY A 176 6.52 5.85 -15.65
CA GLY A 176 5.65 7.01 -15.75
C GLY A 176 5.28 7.39 -17.18
N GLU A 177 6.22 7.27 -18.14
CA GLU A 177 5.93 7.45 -19.58
C GLU A 177 4.98 6.36 -20.09
N ASP A 178 5.17 5.10 -19.65
CA ASP A 178 4.24 4.01 -20.00
C ASP A 178 2.83 4.32 -19.45
N GLY A 179 2.72 4.90 -18.26
CA GLY A 179 1.45 5.35 -17.70
C GLY A 179 0.75 6.38 -18.58
N LEU A 180 1.47 7.39 -19.07
CA LEU A 180 0.95 8.38 -20.02
C LEU A 180 0.52 7.73 -21.33
N TRP A 181 1.30 6.79 -21.84
CA TRP A 181 1.03 6.09 -23.09
C TRP A 181 -0.19 5.18 -23.00
N THR A 182 -0.42 4.54 -21.85
CA THR A 182 -1.49 3.57 -21.64
C THR A 182 -2.73 4.17 -20.98
N SER A 183 -2.76 5.46 -20.71
CA SER A 183 -3.82 6.13 -19.94
C SER A 183 -4.05 5.44 -18.58
N THR A 184 -2.95 5.15 -17.88
CA THR A 184 -2.95 4.57 -16.55
C THR A 184 -2.47 5.63 -15.55
N GLU A 185 -3.29 5.94 -14.57
CA GLU A 185 -3.01 6.96 -13.56
C GLU A 185 -2.51 6.35 -12.24
N GLY A 186 -2.78 5.07 -12.01
CA GLY A 186 -2.38 4.36 -10.81
C GLY A 186 -1.52 3.13 -11.10
N TRP A 187 -0.41 3.02 -10.38
CA TRP A 187 0.53 1.90 -10.47
C TRP A 187 0.52 1.10 -9.16
N TRP A 188 0.02 -0.14 -9.18
CA TRP A 188 0.09 -1.05 -8.04
C TRP A 188 1.50 -1.61 -7.89
N GLY A 189 2.38 -0.76 -7.52
CA GLY A 189 3.80 -0.99 -7.36
C GLY A 189 4.54 0.30 -7.03
N PRO A 190 5.85 0.18 -6.79
CA PRO A 190 6.61 -1.05 -6.58
C PRO A 190 6.39 -1.67 -5.20
N GLY A 191 6.86 -2.92 -5.02
CA GLY A 191 6.84 -3.60 -3.74
C GLY A 191 8.05 -3.27 -2.87
N ALA A 192 7.89 -3.25 -1.56
CA ALA A 192 8.92 -2.81 -0.63
C ALA A 192 8.95 -3.51 0.72
N ASN A 193 8.35 -4.66 0.87
CA ASN A 193 8.51 -5.39 2.11
C ASN A 193 9.97 -5.83 2.30
N THR A 194 10.42 -5.83 3.53
CA THR A 194 11.79 -6.19 3.88
C THR A 194 12.03 -7.68 3.64
N HIS A 195 13.11 -8.04 2.95
CA HIS A 195 13.49 -9.43 2.79
C HIS A 195 13.88 -10.02 4.15
N ARG A 196 13.18 -11.08 4.59
CA ARG A 196 13.46 -11.79 5.86
C ARG A 196 13.89 -13.23 5.61
N THR A 197 13.20 -13.92 4.73
CA THR A 197 13.47 -15.31 4.38
C THR A 197 13.56 -15.48 2.87
N PRO A 198 14.45 -16.31 2.34
CA PRO A 198 14.50 -16.62 0.91
C PRO A 198 13.23 -17.32 0.40
N TYR A 199 12.41 -17.84 1.31
CA TYR A 199 11.18 -18.55 0.98
C TYR A 199 9.94 -17.65 0.92
N SER A 200 10.08 -16.35 1.01
CA SER A 200 8.96 -15.40 0.99
C SER A 200 8.10 -15.49 -0.29
N GLY A 201 8.65 -15.91 -1.41
CA GLY A 201 7.92 -16.03 -2.68
C GLY A 201 7.82 -14.73 -3.46
N ARG A 202 7.91 -13.55 -2.81
CA ARG A 202 7.83 -12.23 -3.46
C ARG A 202 9.07 -11.37 -3.29
N ASN A 203 10.18 -11.91 -2.80
CA ASN A 203 11.44 -11.17 -2.67
C ASN A 203 11.95 -10.56 -4.00
N PHE A 204 11.58 -11.14 -5.14
CA PHE A 204 11.94 -10.63 -6.46
C PHE A 204 11.37 -9.21 -6.73
N GLU A 205 10.22 -8.87 -6.16
CA GLU A 205 9.57 -7.58 -6.36
C GLU A 205 9.85 -6.57 -5.24
N TYR A 206 10.47 -7.00 -4.14
CA TYR A 206 10.83 -6.17 -3.02
C TYR A 206 12.29 -5.71 -3.14
N TYR A 207 12.61 -4.49 -2.69
CA TYR A 207 13.90 -3.87 -2.95
C TYR A 207 15.07 -4.54 -2.23
N SER A 208 14.95 -4.78 -0.90
CA SER A 208 16.12 -5.17 -0.09
C SER A 208 15.72 -5.75 1.27
N GLU A 209 16.67 -6.43 1.91
CA GLU A 209 16.65 -6.72 3.34
C GLU A 209 17.00 -5.49 4.19
N ASP A 210 17.66 -4.49 3.60
CA ASP A 210 17.99 -3.21 4.22
C ASP A 210 16.88 -2.19 3.94
N ALA A 211 16.17 -1.81 5.00
CA ALA A 211 15.03 -0.90 4.90
C ALA A 211 15.44 0.52 4.50
N PHE A 212 16.67 0.96 4.83
CA PHE A 212 17.17 2.26 4.41
C PHE A 212 17.48 2.28 2.91
N LEU A 213 18.19 1.27 2.42
CA LEU A 213 18.48 1.11 0.99
C LEU A 213 17.17 1.00 0.18
N GLY A 214 16.29 0.09 0.60
CA GLY A 214 15.00 -0.13 -0.09
C GLY A 214 14.15 1.13 -0.14
N GLY A 215 14.06 1.86 0.98
CA GLY A 215 13.32 3.12 1.03
C GLY A 215 13.95 4.23 0.20
N THR A 216 15.29 4.33 0.16
CA THR A 216 15.99 5.34 -0.66
C THR A 216 15.82 5.07 -2.15
N ILE A 217 15.98 3.84 -2.58
CA ILE A 217 15.80 3.44 -3.99
C ILE A 217 14.33 3.61 -4.39
N GLY A 218 13.40 3.12 -3.54
CA GLY A 218 11.96 3.24 -3.77
C GLY A 218 11.48 4.69 -3.86
N ALA A 219 12.00 5.58 -3.00
CA ALA A 219 11.63 6.99 -3.04
C ALA A 219 12.01 7.67 -4.37
N ASN A 220 13.18 7.34 -4.93
CA ASN A 220 13.61 7.87 -6.22
C ASN A 220 12.76 7.33 -7.38
N ASP A 221 12.42 6.06 -7.34
CA ASP A 221 11.57 5.39 -8.32
C ASP A 221 10.17 6.02 -8.36
N VAL A 222 9.52 6.07 -7.21
CA VAL A 222 8.15 6.59 -7.06
C VAL A 222 8.07 8.08 -7.38
N SER A 223 9.01 8.90 -6.89
CA SER A 223 8.97 10.34 -7.10
C SER A 223 9.00 10.70 -8.58
N ARG A 224 9.72 9.93 -9.38
CA ARG A 224 9.81 10.20 -10.81
C ARG A 224 8.59 9.71 -11.58
N ALA A 225 8.02 8.57 -11.22
CA ALA A 225 6.74 8.12 -11.77
C ALA A 225 5.64 9.16 -11.49
N LEU A 226 5.57 9.63 -10.23
CA LEU A 226 4.63 10.67 -9.82
C LEU A 226 4.79 11.97 -10.60
N SER A 227 6.03 12.37 -10.95
CA SER A 227 6.27 13.58 -11.75
C SER A 227 5.71 13.50 -13.17
N LYS A 228 5.31 12.31 -13.62
CA LYS A 228 4.61 12.06 -14.88
C LYS A 228 3.10 11.91 -14.71
N GLY A 229 2.60 12.03 -13.47
CA GLY A 229 1.19 11.87 -13.13
C GLY A 229 0.81 10.45 -12.71
N LEU A 230 1.73 9.48 -12.76
CA LEU A 230 1.48 8.12 -12.34
C LEU A 230 1.63 7.99 -10.82
N ARG A 231 0.52 7.74 -10.12
CA ARG A 231 0.50 7.51 -8.66
C ARG A 231 0.97 6.09 -8.37
N SER A 232 1.90 5.95 -7.45
CA SER A 232 2.34 4.64 -6.95
C SER A 232 1.52 4.23 -5.74
N TYR A 233 0.90 3.05 -5.78
CA TYR A 233 0.38 2.34 -4.61
C TYR A 233 1.51 1.48 -4.05
N PHE A 234 2.42 2.13 -3.34
CA PHE A 234 3.61 1.49 -2.78
C PHE A 234 3.22 0.40 -1.79
N LYS A 235 3.66 -0.84 -2.01
CA LYS A 235 3.05 -2.03 -1.40
C LYS A 235 4.04 -2.98 -0.77
N HIS A 236 3.62 -3.83 0.18
CA HIS A 236 2.33 -3.92 0.85
C HIS A 236 2.51 -3.43 2.29
N PHE A 237 1.77 -2.43 2.71
CA PHE A 237 1.90 -1.86 4.04
C PHE A 237 1.04 -2.66 5.03
N ALA A 238 1.65 -3.39 5.99
CA ALA A 238 3.07 -3.61 6.14
C ALA A 238 3.35 -5.05 6.59
N ALA A 239 4.63 -5.39 6.66
CA ALA A 239 5.10 -6.67 7.19
C ALA A 239 4.56 -7.91 6.46
N ASN A 240 4.39 -7.85 5.14
CA ASN A 240 4.06 -9.01 4.30
C ASN A 240 5.31 -9.85 4.04
N ASP A 241 5.74 -10.61 5.04
CA ASP A 241 7.01 -11.32 5.03
C ASP A 241 6.94 -12.72 4.44
N GLN A 242 5.73 -13.25 4.24
CA GLN A 242 5.50 -14.53 3.58
C GLN A 242 4.18 -14.54 2.80
N GLU A 243 4.13 -15.38 1.77
CA GLU A 243 2.94 -15.55 0.94
C GLU A 243 2.05 -16.73 1.38
N SER A 244 2.65 -17.72 2.04
CA SER A 244 1.90 -18.87 2.54
C SER A 244 0.92 -18.40 3.61
N GLN A 245 -0.38 -18.67 3.41
CA GLN A 245 -1.46 -18.29 4.33
C GLN A 245 -1.59 -16.77 4.58
N ARG A 246 -1.14 -15.92 3.66
CA ARG A 246 -1.04 -14.47 3.85
C ARG A 246 -2.33 -13.78 4.29
N HIS A 247 -3.50 -14.31 3.91
CA HIS A 247 -4.80 -13.78 4.33
C HIS A 247 -5.15 -14.04 5.80
N GLY A 248 -4.49 -15.00 6.43
CA GLY A 248 -4.68 -15.34 7.84
C GLY A 248 -3.42 -15.17 8.68
N LEU A 249 -2.34 -14.71 8.08
CA LEU A 249 -1.05 -14.54 8.75
C LEU A 249 -1.10 -13.38 9.74
N SER A 250 -0.57 -13.61 10.94
CA SER A 250 -0.24 -12.57 11.91
C SER A 250 1.27 -12.43 12.02
N THR A 251 1.77 -11.20 11.86
CA THR A 251 3.20 -10.89 11.97
C THR A 251 3.43 -10.16 13.28
N PHE A 252 4.25 -10.73 14.14
CA PHE A 252 4.59 -10.16 15.45
C PHE A 252 5.99 -9.60 15.44
N ALA A 253 6.14 -8.39 15.97
CA ALA A 253 7.42 -7.74 16.20
C ALA A 253 7.25 -6.64 17.24
N ASN A 254 8.30 -6.34 17.99
CA ASN A 254 8.27 -5.20 18.90
C ASN A 254 8.25 -3.87 18.12
N GLU A 255 7.82 -2.79 18.78
CA GLU A 255 7.67 -1.47 18.14
C GLU A 255 8.96 -0.97 17.49
N GLN A 256 10.12 -1.19 18.10
CA GLN A 256 11.40 -0.78 17.53
C GLN A 256 11.65 -1.46 16.17
N ALA A 257 11.45 -2.77 16.10
CA ALA A 257 11.61 -3.53 14.84
C ALA A 257 10.60 -3.08 13.77
N LEU A 258 9.34 -2.86 14.15
CA LEU A 258 8.32 -2.36 13.25
C LEU A 258 8.74 -1.01 12.64
N ARG A 259 9.16 -0.04 13.46
CA ARG A 259 9.52 1.31 12.99
C ARG A 259 10.83 1.36 12.23
N GLU A 260 11.86 0.66 12.70
CA GLU A 260 13.20 0.76 12.14
C GLU A 260 13.42 -0.14 10.91
N ILE A 261 12.66 -1.23 10.79
CA ILE A 261 12.81 -2.23 9.73
C ILE A 261 11.60 -2.24 8.82
N TYR A 262 10.41 -2.58 9.34
CA TYR A 262 9.25 -2.89 8.50
C TYR A 262 8.55 -1.66 7.94
N PHE A 263 8.46 -0.56 8.71
CA PHE A 263 7.83 0.68 8.27
C PHE A 263 8.80 1.66 7.62
N LYS A 264 10.10 1.48 7.81
CA LYS A 264 11.12 2.44 7.38
C LYS A 264 11.10 2.74 5.89
N GLN A 265 10.90 1.73 5.05
CA GLN A 265 10.82 1.91 3.60
C GLN A 265 9.61 2.77 3.22
N PHE A 266 8.46 2.49 3.81
CA PHE A 266 7.22 3.27 3.58
C PHE A 266 7.38 4.71 4.06
N GLN A 267 7.93 4.90 5.26
CA GLN A 267 8.23 6.24 5.78
C GLN A 267 9.07 7.05 4.78
N LYS A 268 10.16 6.48 4.25
CA LYS A 268 11.03 7.18 3.30
C LYS A 268 10.30 7.50 2.00
N VAL A 269 9.52 6.57 1.46
CA VAL A 269 8.79 6.80 0.21
C VAL A 269 7.70 7.86 0.37
N VAL A 270 7.02 7.92 1.50
CA VAL A 270 6.08 9.01 1.80
C VAL A 270 6.80 10.34 1.96
N GLN A 271 7.86 10.38 2.78
CA GLN A 271 8.53 11.65 3.12
C GLN A 271 9.44 12.18 2.00
N GLU A 272 10.18 11.31 1.33
CA GLU A 272 11.18 11.67 0.32
C GLU A 272 10.63 11.48 -1.12
N GLY A 273 9.94 10.37 -1.35
CA GLY A 273 9.34 10.05 -2.66
C GLY A 273 8.03 10.78 -2.94
N LYS A 274 7.41 11.36 -1.90
CA LYS A 274 6.14 12.09 -1.98
C LYS A 274 4.99 11.27 -2.55
N THR A 275 5.00 9.94 -2.35
CA THR A 275 3.86 9.13 -2.76
C THR A 275 2.59 9.58 -2.05
N VAL A 276 1.49 9.50 -2.77
CA VAL A 276 0.16 9.90 -2.29
C VAL A 276 -0.75 8.69 -2.05
N SER A 277 -0.24 7.49 -2.31
CA SER A 277 -1.00 6.24 -2.16
C SER A 277 -0.12 5.13 -1.63
N LEU A 278 -0.72 4.26 -0.82
CA LEU A 278 -0.14 3.01 -0.32
C LEU A 278 -1.15 1.89 -0.58
N MET A 279 -0.68 0.66 -0.68
CA MET A 279 -1.52 -0.53 -0.68
C MET A 279 -1.28 -1.31 0.61
N GLU A 280 -2.34 -1.57 1.34
CA GLU A 280 -2.31 -2.36 2.57
C GLU A 280 -1.90 -3.81 2.27
N SER A 281 -1.40 -4.50 3.29
CA SER A 281 -1.12 -5.92 3.21
C SER A 281 -2.31 -6.76 3.70
N PHE A 282 -2.36 -8.01 3.26
CA PHE A 282 -3.44 -8.92 3.67
C PHE A 282 -3.24 -9.50 5.08
N ASN A 283 -2.02 -9.49 5.58
CA ASN A 283 -1.69 -9.99 6.90
C ASN A 283 -2.14 -9.06 8.01
N ARG A 284 -2.05 -9.56 9.23
CA ARG A 284 -2.19 -8.77 10.45
C ARG A 284 -0.81 -8.34 10.97
N ILE A 285 -0.79 -7.25 11.71
CA ILE A 285 0.31 -6.83 12.58
C ILE A 285 -0.19 -7.09 14.00
N GLY A 286 0.45 -8.04 14.71
CA GLY A 286 -0.18 -8.62 15.89
C GLY A 286 -1.47 -9.33 15.51
N CYS A 287 -2.53 -9.07 16.23
CA CYS A 287 -3.87 -9.62 15.95
C CYS A 287 -4.75 -8.68 15.10
N THR A 288 -4.29 -7.46 14.80
CA THR A 288 -5.05 -6.45 14.04
C THR A 288 -4.69 -6.48 12.56
N TRP A 289 -5.68 -6.46 11.69
CA TRP A 289 -5.46 -6.35 10.25
C TRP A 289 -4.69 -5.07 9.89
N ALA A 290 -3.77 -5.17 8.93
CA ALA A 290 -2.88 -4.07 8.56
C ALA A 290 -3.54 -2.96 7.71
N GLY A 291 -4.75 -3.20 7.20
CA GLY A 291 -5.51 -2.24 6.37
C GLY A 291 -6.60 -1.47 7.11
#